data_f6ec4bcc0accdf18b59c423f7d1e3854
#
_entry.id   f6ec4bcc0accdf18b59c423f7d1e3854
#
_cell.length_a   1.000
_cell.length_b   1.000
_cell.length_c   1.000
_cell.angle_alpha   90.00
_cell.angle_beta   90.00
_cell.angle_gamma   90.00
#
_symmetry.space_group_name_H-M   'P 1'
#
loop_
_entity.id
_entity.type
_entity.pdbx_description
1 polymer ?
#
loop_
_entity_poly.entity_id
_entity_poly.type
_entity_poly.pdbx_seq_one_letter_code
_entity_poly.pdbx_strand_id
1 'polypeptide(L)' 'MDATKTTEYARALLSSRGGKAEAEAARRMQEATKAGKPDEAEDWRRIRLAISEMRGPRQG' A
#
# COMPACT_ATOMS: atom_id res chain seq x y z
N MET A 1 -9.02 -6.72 -4.88
CA MET A 1 -8.43 -5.70 -5.79
C MET A 1 -7.46 -6.41 -6.72
N ASP A 2 -7.53 -6.13 -7.99
CA ASP A 2 -6.62 -6.82 -8.90
C ASP A 2 -5.27 -6.11 -8.99
N ALA A 3 -4.30 -6.75 -9.64
CA ALA A 3 -2.93 -6.25 -9.65
C ALA A 3 -2.82 -4.87 -10.31
N THR A 4 -3.60 -4.64 -11.37
CA THR A 4 -3.56 -3.36 -12.05
C THR A 4 -4.03 -2.24 -11.14
N LYS A 5 -5.13 -2.45 -10.47
CA LYS A 5 -5.65 -1.44 -9.56
C LYS A 5 -4.75 -1.24 -8.36
N THR A 6 -4.13 -2.31 -7.88
CA THR A 6 -3.17 -2.21 -6.79
C THR A 6 -2.02 -1.29 -7.18
N THR A 7 -1.48 -1.49 -8.38
CA THR A 7 -0.37 -0.69 -8.86
C THR A 7 -0.78 0.77 -9.03
N GLU A 8 -1.96 0.98 -9.62
CA GLU A 8 -2.43 2.36 -9.83
C GLU A 8 -2.66 3.07 -8.52
N TYR A 9 -3.26 2.38 -7.56
CA TYR A 9 -3.52 2.99 -6.26
C TYR A 9 -2.20 3.29 -5.54
N ALA A 10 -1.26 2.37 -5.62
CA ALA A 10 0.04 2.59 -4.99
C ALA A 10 0.74 3.80 -5.60
N ARG A 11 0.68 3.92 -6.92
CA ARG A 11 1.29 5.05 -7.61
C ARG A 11 0.65 6.36 -7.22
N ALA A 12 -0.68 6.38 -7.17
CA ALA A 12 -1.40 7.58 -6.79
C ALA A 12 -1.08 7.99 -5.36
N LEU A 13 -1.02 7.02 -4.48
CA LEU A 13 -0.72 7.29 -3.08
C LEU A 13 0.71 7.81 -2.92
N LEU A 14 1.63 7.20 -3.65
CA LEU A 14 3.02 7.64 -3.60
C LEU A 14 3.17 9.07 -4.15
N SER A 15 2.46 9.37 -5.22
CA SER A 15 2.48 10.71 -5.80
C SER A 15 1.89 11.74 -4.84
N SER A 16 0.86 11.36 -4.13
CA SER A 16 0.14 12.27 -3.24
C SER A 16 0.85 12.44 -1.89
N ARG A 17 1.42 11.37 -1.35
CA ARG A 17 1.98 11.38 -0.01
C ARG A 17 3.50 11.30 0.04
N GLY A 18 4.13 10.97 -1.07
CA GLY A 18 5.57 10.86 -1.11
C GLY A 18 6.10 9.82 -0.15
N GLY A 19 7.05 10.21 0.68
CA GLY A 19 7.68 9.27 1.59
C GLY A 19 6.77 8.70 2.65
N LYS A 20 5.58 9.25 2.82
CA LYS A 20 4.64 8.76 3.83
C LYS A 20 3.65 7.74 3.28
N ALA A 21 3.74 7.43 1.99
CA ALA A 21 2.77 6.55 1.36
C ALA A 21 2.78 5.16 1.99
N GLU A 22 3.97 4.63 2.24
CA GLU A 22 4.09 3.31 2.83
C GLU A 22 3.49 3.25 4.23
N ALA A 23 3.75 4.28 5.04
CA ALA A 23 3.19 4.35 6.39
C ALA A 23 1.67 4.46 6.34
N GLU A 24 1.16 5.21 5.39
CA GLU A 24 -0.28 5.36 5.24
C GLU A 24 -0.92 4.00 4.91
N ALA A 25 -0.34 3.27 3.97
CA ALA A 25 -0.85 1.95 3.61
C ALA A 25 -0.79 0.99 4.80
N ALA A 26 0.28 1.03 5.55
CA ALA A 26 0.42 0.17 6.73
C ALA A 26 -0.63 0.49 7.78
N ARG A 27 -0.90 1.77 7.99
CA ARG A 27 -1.92 2.18 8.95
C ARG A 27 -3.29 1.68 8.53
N ARG A 28 -3.61 1.83 7.25
CA ARG A 28 -4.92 1.37 6.78
C ARG A 28 -5.05 -0.14 6.84
N MET A 29 -3.94 -0.85 6.61
CA MET A 29 -3.95 -2.29 6.77
C MET A 29 -4.30 -2.68 8.20
N GLN A 30 -3.72 -2.00 9.17
CA GLN A 30 -4.01 -2.29 10.56
C GLN A 30 -5.45 -1.95 10.92
N GLU A 31 -5.96 -0.85 10.40
CA GLU A 31 -7.34 -0.46 10.64
C GLU A 31 -8.30 -1.51 10.09
N ALA A 32 -8.02 -2.02 8.89
CA ALA A 32 -8.86 -3.04 8.29
C ALA A 32 -8.82 -4.33 9.11
N THR A 33 -7.66 -4.69 9.62
CA THR A 33 -7.52 -5.87 10.46
C THR A 33 -8.36 -5.73 11.73
N LYS A 34 -8.27 -4.57 12.37
CA LYS A 34 -9.04 -4.33 13.59
C LYS A 34 -10.53 -4.32 13.33
N ALA A 35 -10.92 -3.87 12.16
CA ALA A 35 -12.34 -3.81 11.79
C ALA A 35 -12.89 -5.16 11.35
N GLY A 36 -12.05 -6.18 11.32
CA GLY A 36 -12.50 -7.50 10.90
C GLY A 36 -12.69 -7.62 9.40
N LYS A 37 -11.90 -6.90 8.63
CA LYS A 37 -12.00 -6.89 7.19
C LYS A 37 -10.71 -7.43 6.57
N PRO A 38 -10.53 -8.76 6.62
CA PRO A 38 -9.26 -9.33 6.14
C PRO A 38 -9.00 -9.10 4.66
N ASP A 39 -10.06 -9.03 3.85
CA ASP A 39 -9.88 -8.78 2.43
C ASP A 39 -9.27 -7.40 2.18
N GLU A 40 -9.76 -6.41 2.91
CA GLU A 40 -9.23 -5.06 2.78
C GLU A 40 -7.80 -4.98 3.34
N ALA A 41 -7.55 -5.68 4.42
CA ALA A 41 -6.20 -5.71 4.98
C ALA A 41 -5.22 -6.29 3.97
N GLU A 42 -5.62 -7.33 3.27
CA GLU A 42 -4.78 -7.93 2.25
C GLU A 42 -4.53 -6.96 1.10
N ASP A 43 -5.57 -6.24 0.68
CA ASP A 43 -5.42 -5.24 -0.37
C ASP A 43 -4.39 -4.18 0.02
N TRP A 44 -4.48 -3.68 1.25
CA TRP A 44 -3.55 -2.67 1.71
C TRP A 44 -2.13 -3.20 1.84
N ARG A 45 -2.00 -4.48 2.20
CA ARG A 45 -0.69 -5.11 2.24
C ARG A 45 -0.05 -5.10 0.86
N ARG A 46 -0.83 -5.43 -0.16
CA ARG A 46 -0.33 -5.45 -1.53
C ARG A 46 0.02 -4.05 -2.01
N ILE A 47 -0.79 -3.07 -1.64
CA ILE A 47 -0.51 -1.68 -1.98
C ILE A 47 0.79 -1.25 -1.33
N ARG A 48 0.99 -1.60 -0.08
CA ARG A 48 2.21 -1.26 0.64
C ARG A 48 3.44 -1.85 -0.05
N LEU A 49 3.34 -3.12 -0.45
CA LEU A 49 4.46 -3.76 -1.15
C LEU A 49 4.75 -3.09 -2.48
N ALA A 50 3.70 -2.73 -3.22
CA ALA A 50 3.87 -2.06 -4.48
C ALA A 50 4.55 -0.70 -4.31
N ILE A 51 4.18 0.04 -3.28
CA ILE A 51 4.81 1.31 -2.99
C ILE A 51 6.30 1.12 -2.70
N SER A 52 6.61 0.10 -1.91
CA SER A 52 7.98 -0.19 -1.56
C SER A 52 8.82 -0.46 -2.81
N GLU A 53 8.27 -1.22 -3.74
CA GLU A 53 8.99 -1.53 -4.97
C GLU A 53 9.16 -0.30 -5.85
N MET A 54 8.17 0.57 -5.88
CA MET A 54 8.25 1.78 -6.69
C MET A 54 9.26 2.77 -6.17
N ARG A 55 9.53 2.74 -4.86
CA ARG A 55 10.47 3.67 -4.25
C ARG A 55 11.91 3.26 -4.42
N GLY A 56 12.16 2.15 -5.03
CA GLY A 56 13.50 1.68 -5.21
C GLY A 56 13.83 0.56 -4.24
N PRO A 57 13.84 -0.63 -4.74
CA PRO A 57 14.04 -1.77 -3.87
C PRO A 57 15.42 -1.92 -3.36
N ARG A 58 16.30 -1.26 -3.81
CA ARG A 58 17.49 -1.58 -3.39
C ARG A 58 18.21 -0.64 -2.83
N GLN A 59 18.46 -0.70 -2.26
CA GLN A 59 19.06 0.02 -1.87
C GLN A 59 20.27 -0.11 -1.74
N GLY A 60 20.53 -0.20 -2.01
CA GLY A 60 21.73 -0.41 -2.44
C GLY A 60 22.84 -0.28 -1.98
#